data_fc12f5001b24d9dbf62d688915eb1094
#
_entry.id   fc12f5001b24d9dbf62d688915eb1094
#
_cell.length_a   1.000
_cell.length_b   1.000
_cell.length_c   1.000
_cell.angle_alpha   90.00
_cell.angle_beta   90.00
_cell.angle_gamma   90.00
#
_symmetry.space_group_name_H-M   'P 1'
#
loop_
_entity.id
_entity.type
_entity.pdbx_description
1 polymer ?
#
loop_
_entity_poly.entity_id
_entity_poly.type
_entity_poly.pdbx_seq_one_letter_code
_entity_poly.pdbx_strand_id
1 'polypeptide(L)'
;MRKIVIVSAVWCHACLTMRKRNKALKDKYPDWQWVDLDLDLDDELVEPLKVGKLIPVYIIYENDLEVKRIAGEMSQDALESELLHV
;
A
#
# COMPACT_ATOMS: atom_id res chain seq x y z
N MET A 1 13.65 -7.90 5.78
CA MET A 1 13.48 -6.68 4.95
C MET A 1 12.00 -6.36 4.85
N ARG A 2 11.66 -5.08 5.00
CA ARG A 2 10.25 -4.67 4.93
C ARG A 2 9.82 -4.45 3.48
N LYS A 3 8.65 -4.97 3.15
CA LYS A 3 8.04 -4.79 1.83
C LYS A 3 6.64 -4.23 2.02
N ILE A 4 6.30 -3.20 1.26
CA ILE A 4 4.98 -2.58 1.26
C ILE A 4 4.36 -2.81 -0.11
N VAL A 5 3.24 -3.53 -0.14
CA VAL A 5 2.45 -3.71 -1.36
C VAL A 5 1.27 -2.75 -1.30
N ILE A 6 1.14 -1.92 -2.31
CA ILE A 6 0.05 -0.94 -2.41
C ILE A 6 -0.86 -1.36 -3.55
N VAL A 7 -2.11 -1.68 -3.22
CA VAL A 7 -3.12 -2.04 -4.23
C VAL A 7 -4.03 -0.84 -4.44
N SER A 8 -4.11 -0.35 -5.67
CA SER A 8 -4.89 0.83 -6.02
C SER A 8 -5.58 0.63 -7.37
N ALA A 9 -6.32 1.64 -7.81
CA ALA A 9 -6.98 1.63 -9.12
C ALA A 9 -6.98 3.04 -9.70
N VAL A 10 -6.92 3.14 -11.03
CA VAL A 10 -6.87 4.44 -11.70
C VAL A 10 -8.16 5.24 -11.52
N TRP A 11 -9.30 4.55 -11.34
CA TRP A 11 -10.60 5.17 -11.15
C TRP A 11 -10.89 5.54 -9.69
N CYS A 12 -10.01 5.22 -8.79
CA CYS A 12 -10.22 5.40 -7.35
C CYS A 12 -9.75 6.79 -6.91
N HIS A 13 -10.70 7.63 -6.46
CA HIS A 13 -10.38 8.99 -6.02
C HIS A 13 -9.45 8.99 -4.80
N ALA A 14 -9.71 8.15 -3.82
CA ALA A 14 -8.86 8.04 -2.64
C ALA A 14 -7.44 7.62 -3.01
N CYS A 15 -7.30 6.75 -4.01
CA CYS A 15 -5.99 6.33 -4.49
C CYS A 15 -5.21 7.49 -5.12
N LEU A 16 -5.90 8.34 -5.87
CA LEU A 16 -5.29 9.53 -6.45
C LEU A 16 -4.81 10.49 -5.35
N THR A 17 -5.64 10.69 -4.33
CA THR A 17 -5.29 11.55 -3.19
C THR A 17 -4.04 11.02 -2.48
N MET A 18 -3.89 9.72 -2.37
CA MET A 18 -2.77 9.12 -1.67
C MET A 18 -1.47 9.09 -2.46
N ARG A 19 -1.48 9.38 -3.76
CA ARG A 19 -0.28 9.29 -4.60
C ARG A 19 0.90 10.08 -4.09
N LYS A 20 0.69 11.35 -3.75
CA LYS A 20 1.77 12.22 -3.25
C LYS A 20 2.26 11.74 -1.88
N ARG A 21 1.34 11.29 -1.04
CA ARG A 21 1.67 10.79 0.28
C ARG A 21 2.50 9.51 0.19
N ASN A 22 2.11 8.61 -0.71
CA ASN A 22 2.86 7.38 -0.98
C ASN A 22 4.26 7.70 -1.48
N LYS A 23 4.37 8.63 -2.43
CA LYS A 23 5.66 9.01 -2.99
C LYS A 23 6.59 9.58 -1.93
N ALA A 24 6.06 10.43 -1.06
CA ALA A 24 6.85 11.03 0.02
C ALA A 24 7.44 9.96 0.93
N LEU A 25 6.66 8.92 1.24
CA LEU A 25 7.14 7.83 2.09
C LEU A 25 8.12 6.91 1.36
N LYS A 26 7.91 6.66 0.06
CA LYS A 26 8.87 5.91 -0.75
C LYS A 26 10.23 6.62 -0.77
N ASP A 27 10.22 7.93 -0.91
CA ASP A 27 11.46 8.72 -0.92
C ASP A 27 12.12 8.75 0.46
N LYS A 28 11.34 8.71 1.52
CA LYS A 28 11.85 8.72 2.89
C LYS A 28 12.39 7.36 3.33
N TYR A 29 11.83 6.28 2.82
CA TYR A 29 12.21 4.91 3.18
C TYR A 29 12.62 4.12 1.93
N PRO A 30 13.70 4.53 1.25
CA PRO A 30 14.11 3.90 -0.01
C PRO A 30 14.66 2.49 0.18
N ASP A 31 15.01 2.11 1.41
CA ASP A 31 15.53 0.78 1.71
C ASP A 31 14.44 -0.27 1.82
N TRP A 32 13.17 0.15 1.98
CA TRP A 32 12.06 -0.78 1.95
C TRP A 32 11.76 -1.16 0.51
N GLN A 33 11.23 -2.36 0.30
CA GLN A 33 10.74 -2.77 -1.01
C GLN A 33 9.32 -2.24 -1.19
N TRP A 34 9.08 -1.48 -2.26
CA TRP A 34 7.76 -0.92 -2.56
C TRP A 34 7.24 -1.57 -3.84
N VAL A 35 6.02 -2.11 -3.78
CA VAL A 35 5.38 -2.76 -4.92
C VAL A 35 4.01 -2.13 -5.12
N ASP A 36 3.78 -1.57 -6.31
CA ASP A 36 2.49 -0.99 -6.66
C ASP A 36 1.75 -1.98 -7.57
N LEU A 37 0.55 -2.36 -7.19
CA LEU A 37 -0.31 -3.22 -7.98
C LEU A 37 -1.59 -2.47 -8.33
N ASP A 38 -2.06 -2.66 -9.56
CA ASP A 38 -3.32 -2.10 -10.02
C ASP A 38 -4.40 -3.17 -9.95
N LEU A 39 -5.53 -2.83 -9.33
CA LEU A 39 -6.62 -3.77 -9.10
C LEU A 39 -7.14 -4.41 -10.39
N ASP A 40 -7.15 -3.65 -11.49
CA ASP A 40 -7.67 -4.14 -12.77
C ASP A 40 -6.57 -4.72 -13.66
N LEU A 41 -5.42 -4.05 -13.76
CA LEU A 41 -4.34 -4.47 -14.65
C LEU A 41 -3.56 -5.65 -14.10
N ASP A 42 -3.44 -5.74 -12.78
CA ASP A 42 -2.68 -6.79 -12.11
C ASP A 42 -3.60 -7.75 -11.35
N ASP A 43 -4.81 -7.98 -11.87
CA ASP A 43 -5.83 -8.76 -11.18
C ASP A 43 -5.36 -10.15 -10.76
N GLU A 44 -4.53 -10.79 -11.58
CA GLU A 44 -3.98 -12.11 -11.26
C GLU A 44 -3.09 -12.07 -10.00
N LEU A 45 -2.36 -10.97 -9.82
CA LEU A 45 -1.50 -10.80 -8.65
C LEU A 45 -2.28 -10.32 -7.43
N VAL A 46 -3.37 -9.59 -7.66
CA VAL A 46 -4.19 -9.01 -6.60
C VAL A 46 -5.16 -10.04 -6.01
N GLU A 47 -5.73 -10.90 -6.84
CA GLU A 47 -6.74 -11.86 -6.41
C GLU A 47 -6.30 -12.71 -5.21
N PRO A 48 -5.09 -13.30 -5.21
CA PRO A 48 -4.63 -14.08 -4.05
C PRO A 48 -4.48 -13.26 -2.78
N LEU A 49 -4.35 -11.94 -2.88
CA LEU A 49 -4.18 -11.07 -1.73
C LEU A 49 -5.49 -10.82 -0.99
N LYS A 50 -6.62 -11.12 -1.62
CA LYS A 50 -7.93 -11.02 -0.98
C LYS A 50 -8.22 -9.63 -0.44
N VAL A 51 -7.99 -8.61 -1.28
CA VAL A 51 -8.31 -7.23 -0.91
C VAL A 51 -9.81 -7.01 -0.96
N GLY A 52 -10.32 -6.20 -0.04
CA GLY A 52 -11.73 -5.87 0.01
C GLY A 52 -12.12 -4.76 -0.97
N LYS A 53 -13.25 -4.12 -0.69
CA LYS A 53 -13.77 -3.04 -1.53
C LYS A 53 -13.12 -1.69 -1.23
N LEU A 54 -12.52 -1.53 -0.07
CA LEU A 54 -11.90 -0.28 0.32
C LEU A 54 -10.45 -0.25 -0.15
N ILE A 55 -10.14 0.69 -1.02
CA ILE A 55 -8.79 0.91 -1.55
C ILE A 55 -8.40 2.38 -1.39
N PRO A 56 -7.11 2.73 -1.37
CA PRO A 56 -5.98 1.83 -1.52
C PRO A 56 -5.78 0.90 -0.32
N VAL A 57 -5.18 -0.27 -0.56
CA VAL A 57 -4.80 -1.20 0.49
C VAL A 57 -3.29 -1.24 0.59
N TYR A 58 -2.79 -1.18 1.81
CA TYR A 58 -1.35 -1.28 2.10
C TYR A 58 -1.11 -2.56 2.86
N ILE A 59 -0.35 -3.47 2.27
CA ILE A 59 -0.03 -4.75 2.89
C ILE A 59 1.45 -4.72 3.26
N ILE A 60 1.73 -4.87 4.54
CA ILE A 60 3.09 -4.78 5.07
C ILE A 60 3.61 -6.19 5.32
N TYR A 61 4.76 -6.51 4.70
CA TYR A 61 5.44 -7.79 4.88
C TYR A 61 6.75 -7.57 5.60
N GLU A 62 7.07 -8.49 6.48
CA GLU A 62 8.38 -8.56 7.11
C GLU A 62 8.93 -9.96 6.88
N ASN A 63 10.06 -10.04 6.17
CA ASN A 63 10.67 -11.32 5.80
C ASN A 63 9.68 -12.26 5.10
N ASP A 64 8.93 -11.68 4.14
CA ASP A 64 7.95 -12.38 3.30
C ASP A 64 6.68 -12.85 4.02
N LEU A 65 6.49 -12.44 5.27
CA LEU A 65 5.25 -12.73 6.01
C LEU A 65 4.43 -11.44 6.15
N GLU A 66 3.16 -11.52 5.81
CA GLU A 66 2.25 -10.40 6.02
C GLU A 66 2.07 -10.17 7.51
N VAL A 67 2.44 -8.97 7.99
CA VAL A 67 2.36 -8.64 9.41
C VAL A 67 1.27 -7.62 9.71
N LYS A 68 0.82 -6.86 8.70
CA LYS A 68 -0.21 -5.84 8.90
C LYS A 68 -0.84 -5.47 7.56
N ARG A 69 -2.10 -5.06 7.63
CA ARG A 69 -2.84 -4.60 6.45
C ARG A 69 -3.72 -3.43 6.87
N ILE A 70 -3.67 -2.35 6.09
CA ILE A 70 -4.51 -1.17 6.31
C ILE A 70 -5.12 -0.76 4.98
N ALA A 71 -6.21 -0.01 5.03
CA ALA A 71 -6.92 0.39 3.82
C ALA A 71 -7.53 1.77 3.98
N GLY A 72 -7.68 2.46 2.86
CA GLY A 72 -8.37 3.73 2.79
C GLY A 72 -7.47 4.94 2.81
N GLU A 73 -8.08 6.11 2.67
CA GLU A 73 -7.39 7.39 2.67
C GLU A 73 -7.03 7.79 4.09
N MET A 74 -5.82 8.32 4.27
CA MET A 74 -5.36 8.81 5.56
C MET A 74 -4.28 9.86 5.35
N SER A 75 -3.98 10.64 6.38
CA SER A 75 -2.91 11.64 6.31
C SER A 75 -1.57 10.95 6.12
N GLN A 76 -0.59 11.70 5.61
CA GLN A 76 0.77 11.17 5.44
C GLN A 76 1.35 10.72 6.79
N ASP A 77 1.14 11.50 7.85
CA ASP A 77 1.65 11.15 9.17
C ASP A 77 0.99 9.87 9.72
N ALA A 78 -0.30 9.71 9.52
CA ALA A 78 -1.02 8.51 9.93
C ALA A 78 -0.51 7.29 9.16
N LEU A 79 -0.32 7.42 7.84
CA LEU A 79 0.19 6.34 7.03
C LEU A 79 1.60 5.94 7.47
N GLU A 80 2.46 6.93 7.68
CA GLU A 80 3.83 6.65 8.13
C GLU A 80 3.83 5.90 9.46
N SER A 81 3.00 6.35 10.41
CA SER A 81 2.88 5.70 11.71
C SER A 81 2.43 4.24 11.56
N GLU A 82 1.43 4.00 10.71
CA GLU A 82 0.92 2.66 10.46
C GLU A 82 1.98 1.74 9.83
N LEU A 83 2.81 2.27 8.92
CA LEU A 83 3.84 1.49 8.26
C LEU A 83 5.03 1.18 9.17
N LEU A 84 5.28 2.04 10.16
CA LEU A 84 6.39 1.86 11.11
C LEU A 84 6.03 0.94 12.28
N HIS A 85 4.78 0.98 12.73
CA HIS A 85 4.33 0.28 13.94
C HIS A 85 3.59 -1.01 13.57
N VAL A 86 4.35 -2.03 13.28
CA VAL A 86 3.81 -3.35 12.91
C VAL A 86 4.12 -4.43 13.94
#